data_66620698419e5c14b2d2fa1ad9f1c4f2
#
_entry.id   66620698419e5c14b2d2fa1ad9f1c4f2
#
_cell.length_a   1.000
_cell.length_b   1.000
_cell.length_c   1.000
_cell.angle_alpha   90.00
_cell.angle_beta   90.00
_cell.angle_gamma   90.00
#
_symmetry.space_group_name_H-M   'P 1'
#
loop_
_entity.id
_entity.type
_entity.pdbx_description
1 polymer ?
#
loop_
_entity_poly.entity_id
_entity_poly.type
_entity_poly.pdbx_seq_one_letter_code
_entity_poly.pdbx_strand_id
1 'polypeptide(L)'
;MGKLEVRLLKNTSRAELDRYLRLYSRSFNPDERVSPQVLRWVIQPSPARVNAVHLFAAYLDKRLVGGACTLVLPMFQVVFGSYIFVDAALRGRGLGVRILREVLRQERRGPHGANWRLYGEVTTSSGDWWHRLLAKVGFRFFKTMWPLASYQHPNQVVPGRLCYINFRKPPERFSQPALLTYIHALFYGPEAMHRHLLPRLKHFVRLEA
;
A
#
# COMPACT_ATOMS: atom_id res chain seq x y z
N MET A 1 21.35 -16.57 -9.71
CA MET A 1 20.49 -15.45 -9.22
C MET A 1 20.66 -15.34 -7.72
N GLY A 2 20.98 -14.15 -7.15
CA GLY A 2 21.23 -13.99 -5.72
C GLY A 2 20.03 -14.36 -4.83
N LYS A 3 20.31 -14.60 -3.54
CA LYS A 3 19.29 -14.95 -2.54
C LYS A 3 18.48 -13.69 -2.18
N LEU A 4 17.19 -13.67 -2.52
CA LEU A 4 16.27 -12.63 -2.08
C LEU A 4 15.70 -12.99 -0.72
N GLU A 5 15.83 -12.07 0.22
CA GLU A 5 15.23 -12.10 1.55
C GLU A 5 14.31 -10.88 1.69
N VAL A 6 13.06 -11.09 2.13
CA VAL A 6 12.12 -10.02 2.46
C VAL A 6 11.74 -10.18 3.92
N ARG A 7 11.96 -9.14 4.71
CA ARG A 7 11.67 -9.17 6.15
C ARG A 7 10.88 -7.95 6.60
N LEU A 8 9.98 -8.19 7.54
CA LEU A 8 9.26 -7.13 8.23
C LEU A 8 10.22 -6.38 9.15
N LEU A 9 10.28 -5.06 9.03
CA LEU A 9 11.08 -4.19 9.90
C LEU A 9 10.37 -4.03 11.25
N LYS A 10 10.74 -4.91 12.21
CA LYS A 10 10.35 -4.80 13.62
C LYS A 10 11.60 -4.53 14.44
N ASN A 11 11.54 -3.60 15.37
CA ASN A 11 12.65 -3.27 16.27
C ASN A 11 13.97 -3.01 15.50
N THR A 12 13.85 -2.39 14.34
CA THR A 12 14.99 -2.13 13.46
C THR A 12 15.84 -0.96 13.96
N SER A 13 17.14 -0.97 13.68
CA SER A 13 17.99 0.15 14.00
C SER A 13 17.59 1.40 13.23
N ARG A 14 17.85 2.57 13.82
CA ARG A 14 17.60 3.86 13.16
C ARG A 14 18.32 3.94 11.80
N ALA A 15 19.53 3.47 11.73
CA ALA A 15 20.34 3.48 10.50
C ALA A 15 19.71 2.61 9.38
N GLU A 16 19.14 1.47 9.73
CA GLU A 16 18.47 0.59 8.77
C GLU A 16 17.17 1.22 8.28
N LEU A 17 16.36 1.76 9.18
CA LEU A 17 15.14 2.48 8.84
C LEU A 17 15.45 3.68 7.93
N ASP A 18 16.52 4.43 8.22
CA ASP A 18 16.93 5.55 7.39
C ASP A 18 17.34 5.13 5.98
N ARG A 19 18.03 3.99 5.84
CA ARG A 19 18.35 3.42 4.51
C ARG A 19 17.09 3.06 3.74
N TYR A 20 16.13 2.38 4.41
CA TYR A 20 14.85 2.02 3.82
C TYR A 20 14.09 3.27 3.34
N LEU A 21 13.93 4.27 4.21
CA LEU A 21 13.19 5.50 3.90
C LEU A 21 13.86 6.33 2.80
N ARG A 22 15.20 6.34 2.71
CA ARG A 22 15.91 6.97 1.58
C ARG A 22 15.60 6.27 0.26
N LEU A 23 15.64 4.93 0.23
CA LEU A 23 15.31 4.18 -0.98
C LEU A 23 13.85 4.36 -1.39
N TYR A 24 12.93 4.30 -0.41
CA TYR A 24 11.51 4.61 -0.60
C TYR A 24 11.31 5.99 -1.23
N SER A 25 11.94 7.03 -0.67
CA SER A 25 11.80 8.41 -1.14
C SER A 25 12.29 8.62 -2.58
N ARG A 26 13.31 7.88 -3.00
CA ARG A 26 13.82 7.93 -4.38
C ARG A 26 12.97 7.14 -5.37
N SER A 27 12.10 6.28 -4.89
CA SER A 27 11.31 5.36 -5.71
C SER A 27 9.98 5.92 -6.16
N PHE A 28 9.49 6.98 -5.49
CA PHE A 28 8.18 7.57 -5.75
C PHE A 28 8.28 9.09 -5.89
N ASN A 29 7.41 9.63 -6.73
CA ASN A 29 7.20 11.07 -6.80
C ASN A 29 6.68 11.58 -5.44
N PRO A 30 7.13 12.75 -4.95
CA PRO A 30 6.60 13.36 -3.73
C PRO A 30 5.07 13.44 -3.67
N ASP A 31 4.40 13.71 -4.79
CA ASP A 31 2.94 13.77 -4.88
C ASP A 31 2.22 12.42 -4.67
N GLU A 32 2.93 11.33 -4.88
CA GLU A 32 2.39 9.96 -4.85
C GLU A 32 2.79 9.20 -3.58
N ARG A 33 3.43 9.85 -2.62
CA ARG A 33 3.94 9.17 -1.42
C ARG A 33 3.67 9.91 -0.13
N VAL A 34 3.41 9.16 0.90
CA VAL A 34 3.45 9.63 2.29
C VAL A 34 4.87 10.10 2.63
N SER A 35 4.99 11.18 3.40
CA SER A 35 6.30 11.67 3.77
C SER A 35 7.07 10.63 4.62
N PRO A 36 8.40 10.52 4.47
CA PRO A 36 9.21 9.61 5.29
C PRO A 36 9.07 9.85 6.79
N GLN A 37 8.81 11.09 7.19
CA GLN A 37 8.59 11.46 8.59
C GLN A 37 7.31 10.82 9.13
N VAL A 38 6.22 10.84 8.37
CA VAL A 38 4.96 10.18 8.73
C VAL A 38 5.17 8.67 8.83
N LEU A 39 5.84 8.03 7.85
CA LEU A 39 6.16 6.60 7.93
C LEU A 39 6.98 6.26 9.17
N ARG A 40 7.99 7.08 9.50
CA ARG A 40 8.79 6.92 10.72
C ARG A 40 7.92 7.00 11.98
N TRP A 41 6.97 7.91 12.00
CA TRP A 41 6.08 8.08 13.14
C TRP A 41 5.08 6.93 13.28
N VAL A 42 4.46 6.49 12.18
CA VAL A 42 3.39 5.47 12.24
C VAL A 42 3.88 4.06 12.55
N ILE A 43 5.15 3.74 12.33
CA ILE A 43 5.73 2.43 12.69
C ILE A 43 6.15 2.34 14.15
N GLN A 44 6.21 3.47 14.88
CA GLN A 44 6.52 3.42 16.31
C GLN A 44 5.37 2.75 17.06
N PRO A 45 5.67 1.83 17.98
CA PRO A 45 4.64 1.23 18.81
C PRO A 45 3.82 2.30 19.55
N SER A 46 2.51 2.18 19.51
CA SER A 46 1.62 3.04 20.28
C SER A 46 0.40 2.25 20.73
N PRO A 47 0.10 2.19 22.02
CA PRO A 47 -1.06 1.48 22.57
C PRO A 47 -2.39 2.06 22.07
N ALA A 48 -2.40 3.32 21.67
CA ALA A 48 -3.59 3.98 21.14
C ALA A 48 -3.90 3.63 19.68
N ARG A 49 -3.00 2.91 18.98
CA ARG A 49 -3.20 2.59 17.55
C ARG A 49 -3.81 1.21 17.38
N VAL A 50 -5.01 1.20 16.85
CA VAL A 50 -5.71 -0.04 16.44
C VAL A 50 -5.12 -0.60 15.14
N ASN A 51 -4.56 0.27 14.29
CA ASN A 51 -4.02 -0.10 12.98
C ASN A 51 -2.49 -0.24 13.05
N ALA A 52 -1.97 -1.22 12.31
CA ALA A 52 -0.54 -1.44 12.19
C ALA A 52 -0.04 -1.12 10.78
N VAL A 53 1.09 -0.43 10.71
CA VAL A 53 1.84 -0.24 9.46
C VAL A 53 2.99 -1.24 9.43
N HIS A 54 3.06 -2.05 8.39
CA HIS A 54 4.14 -2.98 8.16
C HIS A 54 5.06 -2.46 7.06
N LEU A 55 6.33 -2.29 7.39
CA LEU A 55 7.38 -1.99 6.41
C LEU A 55 8.18 -3.26 6.15
N PHE A 56 8.21 -3.68 4.90
CA PHE A 56 8.99 -4.84 4.45
C PHE A 56 10.23 -4.38 3.70
N ALA A 57 11.40 -4.74 4.17
CA ALA A 57 12.66 -4.49 3.49
C ALA A 57 13.08 -5.74 2.69
N ALA A 58 13.47 -5.52 1.44
CA ALA A 58 13.94 -6.57 0.55
C ALA A 58 15.45 -6.46 0.35
N TYR A 59 16.14 -7.57 0.62
CA TYR A 59 17.60 -7.67 0.49
C TYR A 59 17.94 -8.70 -0.58
N LEU A 60 18.86 -8.37 -1.45
CA LEU A 60 19.50 -9.29 -2.38
C LEU A 60 20.98 -9.41 -1.97
N ASP A 61 21.40 -10.60 -1.59
CA ASP A 61 22.78 -10.85 -1.09
C ASP A 61 23.19 -9.81 -0.03
N LYS A 62 22.33 -9.60 1.00
CA LYS A 62 22.47 -8.67 2.12
C LYS A 62 22.39 -7.16 1.74
N ARG A 63 22.29 -6.80 0.47
CA ARG A 63 22.11 -5.42 0.03
C ARG A 63 20.61 -5.08 -0.01
N LEU A 64 20.21 -3.96 0.58
CA LEU A 64 18.83 -3.45 0.45
C LEU A 64 18.56 -3.04 -1.00
N VAL A 65 17.55 -3.66 -1.60
CA VAL A 65 17.21 -3.50 -3.03
C VAL A 65 15.78 -3.06 -3.29
N GLY A 66 14.97 -2.98 -2.27
CA GLY A 66 13.56 -2.59 -2.40
C GLY A 66 12.79 -2.78 -1.12
N GLY A 67 11.48 -2.69 -1.21
CA GLY A 67 10.60 -2.91 -0.08
C GLY A 67 9.14 -2.77 -0.43
N ALA A 68 8.31 -2.89 0.60
CA ALA A 68 6.88 -2.64 0.53
C ALA A 68 6.38 -2.02 1.84
N CYS A 69 5.22 -1.41 1.76
CA CYS A 69 4.49 -0.91 2.90
C CYS A 69 3.04 -1.41 2.82
N THR A 70 2.55 -1.98 3.90
CA THR A 70 1.13 -2.35 4.05
C THR A 70 0.55 -1.71 5.30
N LEU A 71 -0.74 -1.50 5.28
CA LEU A 71 -1.54 -1.03 6.40
C LEU A 71 -2.54 -2.11 6.79
N VAL A 72 -2.47 -2.57 8.02
CA VAL A 72 -3.39 -3.56 8.58
C VAL A 72 -4.56 -2.84 9.22
N LEU A 73 -5.76 -3.14 8.78
CA LEU A 73 -7.02 -2.52 9.18
C LEU A 73 -7.93 -3.59 9.82
N PRO A 74 -7.79 -3.88 11.13
CA PRO A 74 -8.52 -4.95 11.79
C PRO A 74 -10.03 -4.79 11.73
N MET A 75 -10.52 -3.57 11.89
CA MET A 75 -11.94 -3.23 11.84
C MET A 75 -12.61 -3.67 10.53
N PHE A 76 -11.86 -3.65 9.42
CA PHE A 76 -12.34 -4.02 8.08
C PHE A 76 -11.91 -5.43 7.66
N GLN A 77 -11.10 -6.10 8.46
CA GLN A 77 -10.45 -7.36 8.09
C GLN A 77 -9.69 -7.26 6.75
N VAL A 78 -8.97 -6.17 6.59
CA VAL A 78 -8.26 -5.80 5.37
C VAL A 78 -6.80 -5.52 5.66
N VAL A 79 -5.95 -5.94 4.74
CA VAL A 79 -4.61 -5.41 4.56
C VAL A 79 -4.63 -4.50 3.34
N PHE A 80 -4.12 -3.29 3.46
CA PHE A 80 -4.00 -2.35 2.36
C PHE A 80 -2.54 -2.23 1.93
N GLY A 81 -2.24 -2.62 0.68
CA GLY A 81 -0.92 -2.47 0.08
C GLY A 81 -0.74 -1.03 -0.41
N SER A 82 0.03 -0.25 0.34
CA SER A 82 0.24 1.17 0.03
C SER A 82 1.38 1.37 -0.96
N TYR A 83 2.49 0.67 -0.76
CA TYR A 83 3.69 0.88 -1.56
C TYR A 83 4.42 -0.43 -1.83
N ILE A 84 4.98 -0.54 -3.04
CA ILE A 84 6.00 -1.53 -3.38
C ILE A 84 7.03 -0.86 -4.28
N PHE A 85 8.31 -1.07 -4.03
CA PHE A 85 9.39 -0.43 -4.78
C PHE A 85 10.62 -1.32 -4.90
N VAL A 86 11.38 -1.05 -5.95
CA VAL A 86 12.67 -1.67 -6.26
C VAL A 86 13.64 -0.57 -6.66
N ASP A 87 14.88 -0.68 -6.19
CA ASP A 87 15.99 0.19 -6.61
C ASP A 87 16.01 0.30 -8.15
N ALA A 88 16.05 1.53 -8.65
CA ALA A 88 15.95 1.82 -10.08
C ALA A 88 16.98 1.03 -10.92
N ALA A 89 18.21 0.86 -10.39
CA ALA A 89 19.28 0.11 -11.05
C ALA A 89 19.00 -1.41 -11.16
N LEU A 90 18.01 -1.92 -10.46
CA LEU A 90 17.66 -3.35 -10.41
C LEU A 90 16.27 -3.66 -10.98
N ARG A 91 15.60 -2.66 -11.56
CA ARG A 91 14.30 -2.86 -12.21
C ARG A 91 14.44 -3.74 -13.45
N GLY A 92 13.32 -4.28 -13.92
CA GLY A 92 13.28 -5.18 -15.08
C GLY A 92 13.71 -6.62 -14.79
N ARG A 93 14.26 -6.93 -13.61
CA ARG A 93 14.79 -8.26 -13.23
C ARG A 93 13.77 -9.14 -12.47
N GLY A 94 12.49 -8.80 -12.49
CA GLY A 94 11.44 -9.55 -11.81
C GLY A 94 11.43 -9.43 -10.27
N LEU A 95 12.27 -8.58 -9.67
CA LEU A 95 12.37 -8.43 -8.22
C LEU A 95 11.05 -7.93 -7.61
N GLY A 96 10.35 -7.00 -8.26
CA GLY A 96 9.06 -6.50 -7.75
C GLY A 96 8.02 -7.61 -7.54
N VAL A 97 7.91 -8.53 -8.50
CA VAL A 97 7.00 -9.70 -8.39
C VAL A 97 7.43 -10.61 -7.23
N ARG A 98 8.74 -10.86 -7.09
CA ARG A 98 9.28 -11.71 -6.02
C ARG A 98 9.05 -11.10 -4.64
N ILE A 99 9.29 -9.80 -4.49
CA ILE A 99 9.04 -9.04 -3.25
C ILE A 99 7.56 -9.11 -2.91
N LEU A 100 6.68 -8.80 -3.86
CA LEU A 100 5.24 -8.78 -3.62
C LEU A 100 4.71 -10.17 -3.22
N ARG A 101 5.16 -11.23 -3.88
CA ARG A 101 4.79 -12.61 -3.50
C ARG A 101 5.19 -12.94 -2.06
N GLU A 102 6.37 -12.53 -1.66
CA GLU A 102 6.87 -12.79 -0.32
C GLU A 102 6.12 -11.95 0.74
N VAL A 103 5.82 -10.69 0.45
CA VAL A 103 4.96 -9.84 1.31
C VAL A 103 3.57 -10.47 1.47
N LEU A 104 2.93 -10.88 0.37
CA LEU A 104 1.64 -11.56 0.42
C LEU A 104 1.69 -12.85 1.24
N ARG A 105 2.78 -13.62 1.12
CA ARG A 105 2.99 -14.85 1.90
C ARG A 105 3.09 -14.55 3.40
N GLN A 106 3.82 -13.51 3.78
CA GLN A 106 3.99 -13.10 5.17
C GLN A 106 2.68 -12.55 5.76
N GLU A 107 1.97 -11.69 5.02
CA GLU A 107 0.69 -11.16 5.47
C GLU A 107 -0.37 -12.27 5.65
N ARG A 108 -0.40 -13.26 4.76
CA ARG A 108 -1.28 -14.44 4.91
C ARG A 108 -0.99 -15.28 6.15
N ARG A 109 0.27 -15.40 6.53
CA ARG A 109 0.71 -16.17 7.70
C ARG A 109 0.61 -15.40 9.00
N GLY A 110 0.46 -14.09 8.92
CA GLY A 110 0.26 -13.23 10.08
C GLY A 110 -1.08 -13.54 10.79
N PRO A 111 -1.25 -13.07 12.02
CA PRO A 111 -2.43 -13.36 12.85
C PRO A 111 -3.75 -12.89 12.21
N HIS A 112 -3.66 -12.03 11.23
CA HIS A 112 -4.81 -11.43 10.55
C HIS A 112 -5.10 -12.05 9.18
N GLY A 113 -4.15 -12.76 8.57
CA GLY A 113 -4.13 -12.99 7.12
C GLY A 113 -5.06 -14.05 6.56
N ALA A 114 -5.51 -15.03 7.37
CA ALA A 114 -6.15 -16.21 6.81
C ALA A 114 -7.53 -15.92 6.15
N ASN A 115 -8.27 -14.95 6.66
CA ASN A 115 -9.65 -14.66 6.23
C ASN A 115 -9.81 -13.24 5.64
N TRP A 116 -8.70 -12.56 5.37
CA TRP A 116 -8.71 -11.16 4.99
C TRP A 116 -8.52 -10.97 3.49
N ARG A 117 -8.80 -9.78 3.06
CA ARG A 117 -8.59 -9.30 1.69
C ARG A 117 -7.44 -8.30 1.69
N LEU A 118 -6.55 -8.39 0.72
CA LEU A 118 -5.60 -7.33 0.48
C LEU A 118 -6.10 -6.46 -0.66
N TYR A 119 -6.21 -5.18 -0.40
CA TYR A 119 -6.48 -4.13 -1.38
C TYR A 119 -5.20 -3.36 -1.69
N GLY A 120 -5.17 -2.73 -2.83
CA GLY A 120 -4.14 -1.78 -3.21
C GLY A 120 -4.71 -0.76 -4.19
N GLU A 121 -3.97 0.31 -4.39
CA GLU A 121 -4.26 1.32 -5.39
C GLU A 121 -3.07 1.51 -6.33
N VAL A 122 -3.33 1.84 -7.58
CA VAL A 122 -2.33 2.10 -8.60
C VAL A 122 -2.68 3.38 -9.31
N THR A 123 -1.77 4.36 -9.29
CA THR A 123 -1.93 5.58 -10.07
C THR A 123 -1.76 5.30 -11.56
N THR A 124 -2.52 6.01 -12.39
CA THR A 124 -2.40 5.87 -13.86
C THR A 124 -1.12 6.47 -14.39
N SER A 125 -0.50 7.41 -13.68
CA SER A 125 0.83 7.96 -13.99
C SER A 125 1.93 6.91 -13.98
N SER A 126 1.73 5.82 -13.25
CA SER A 126 2.70 4.73 -13.12
C SER A 126 2.79 3.82 -14.37
N GLY A 127 1.92 4.01 -15.37
CA GLY A 127 1.89 3.23 -16.61
C GLY A 127 1.38 1.78 -16.45
N ASP A 128 1.18 1.10 -17.58
CA ASP A 128 0.57 -0.25 -17.63
C ASP A 128 1.42 -1.36 -16.99
N TRP A 129 2.68 -1.12 -16.71
CA TRP A 129 3.56 -2.13 -16.14
C TRP A 129 3.12 -2.58 -14.74
N TRP A 130 2.51 -1.69 -13.94
CA TRP A 130 1.93 -2.03 -12.64
C TRP A 130 0.78 -3.02 -12.76
N HIS A 131 -0.12 -2.81 -13.71
CA HIS A 131 -1.22 -3.74 -13.97
C HIS A 131 -0.67 -5.13 -14.30
N ARG A 132 0.34 -5.21 -15.19
CA ARG A 132 0.98 -6.48 -15.53
C ARG A 132 1.68 -7.13 -14.34
N LEU A 133 2.34 -6.36 -13.50
CA LEU A 133 3.01 -6.86 -12.30
C LEU A 133 2.00 -7.45 -11.31
N LEU A 134 0.98 -6.69 -10.98
CA LEU A 134 -0.05 -7.08 -10.01
C LEU A 134 -0.88 -8.28 -10.52
N ALA A 135 -1.25 -8.28 -11.80
CA ALA A 135 -1.95 -9.42 -12.42
C ALA A 135 -1.13 -10.72 -12.36
N LYS A 136 0.20 -10.67 -12.56
CA LYS A 136 1.11 -11.84 -12.42
C LYS A 136 1.12 -12.43 -11.01
N VAL A 137 0.68 -11.68 -10.02
CA VAL A 137 0.61 -12.12 -8.61
C VAL A 137 -0.82 -12.49 -8.20
N GLY A 138 -1.80 -12.31 -9.09
CA GLY A 138 -3.18 -12.72 -8.89
C GLY A 138 -4.11 -11.61 -8.43
N PHE A 139 -3.68 -10.34 -8.51
CA PHE A 139 -4.59 -9.23 -8.25
C PHE A 139 -5.64 -9.09 -9.36
N ARG A 140 -6.83 -8.73 -8.94
CA ARG A 140 -7.95 -8.32 -9.78
C ARG A 140 -8.13 -6.81 -9.65
N PHE A 141 -8.58 -6.17 -10.71
CA PHE A 141 -8.79 -4.73 -10.76
C PHE A 141 -10.28 -4.43 -10.84
N PHE A 142 -10.70 -3.38 -10.14
CA PHE A 142 -12.03 -2.83 -10.35
C PHE A 142 -12.08 -2.11 -11.70
N LYS A 143 -13.24 -2.14 -12.33
CA LYS A 143 -13.46 -1.49 -13.63
C LYS A 143 -13.43 0.04 -13.49
N THR A 144 -13.95 0.55 -12.38
CA THR A 144 -14.09 1.98 -12.12
C THR A 144 -12.75 2.63 -11.79
N MET A 145 -12.50 3.79 -12.37
CA MET A 145 -11.39 4.65 -11.99
C MET A 145 -11.71 5.32 -10.65
N TRP A 146 -10.70 5.42 -9.80
CA TRP A 146 -10.83 5.97 -8.47
C TRP A 146 -10.02 7.27 -8.36
N PRO A 147 -10.60 8.36 -7.82
CA PRO A 147 -9.86 9.58 -7.57
C PRO A 147 -8.96 9.42 -6.34
N LEU A 148 -7.65 9.45 -6.55
CA LEU A 148 -6.67 9.48 -5.48
C LEU A 148 -6.32 10.94 -5.18
N ALA A 149 -6.20 11.31 -3.90
CA ALA A 149 -5.73 12.63 -3.55
C ALA A 149 -4.19 12.70 -3.68
N SER A 150 -3.67 13.81 -4.21
CA SER A 150 -2.23 14.09 -4.17
C SER A 150 -1.78 14.36 -2.73
N TYR A 151 -0.63 13.82 -2.32
CA TYR A 151 -0.07 14.05 -0.98
C TYR A 151 0.49 15.45 -0.78
N GLN A 152 0.94 16.11 -1.85
CA GLN A 152 1.46 17.49 -1.77
C GLN A 152 0.39 18.54 -2.10
N HIS A 153 -0.53 18.18 -2.98
CA HIS A 153 -1.56 19.09 -3.47
C HIS A 153 -2.94 18.50 -3.17
N PRO A 154 -3.48 18.63 -1.93
CA PRO A 154 -4.73 18.00 -1.51
C PRO A 154 -5.94 18.39 -2.36
N ASN A 155 -5.83 19.48 -3.14
CA ASN A 155 -6.86 19.93 -4.09
C ASN A 155 -6.74 19.23 -5.46
N GLN A 156 -5.66 18.52 -5.73
CA GLN A 156 -5.45 17.79 -6.98
C GLN A 156 -5.82 16.33 -6.82
N VAL A 157 -6.42 15.78 -7.86
CA VAL A 157 -6.81 14.39 -7.94
C VAL A 157 -5.93 13.68 -8.95
N VAL A 158 -5.31 12.61 -8.52
CA VAL A 158 -4.57 11.70 -9.39
C VAL A 158 -5.50 10.54 -9.72
N PRO A 159 -5.81 10.28 -11.01
CA PRO A 159 -6.63 9.15 -11.36
C PRO A 159 -5.89 7.83 -11.04
N GLY A 160 -6.60 6.89 -10.43
CA GLY A 160 -6.06 5.60 -10.06
C GLY A 160 -7.04 4.47 -10.23
N ARG A 161 -6.56 3.26 -10.06
CA ARG A 161 -7.38 2.04 -10.00
C ARG A 161 -7.17 1.30 -8.71
N LEU A 162 -8.25 0.81 -8.17
CA LEU A 162 -8.21 -0.12 -7.05
C LEU A 162 -8.00 -1.54 -7.57
N CYS A 163 -7.24 -2.31 -6.80
CA CYS A 163 -7.05 -3.72 -7.03
C CYS A 163 -7.19 -4.49 -5.73
N TYR A 164 -7.44 -5.79 -5.82
CA TYR A 164 -7.56 -6.66 -4.67
C TYR A 164 -7.10 -8.09 -4.96
N ILE A 165 -6.70 -8.78 -3.89
CA ILE A 165 -6.50 -10.21 -3.88
C ILE A 165 -7.13 -10.79 -2.61
N ASN A 166 -7.87 -11.89 -2.76
CA ASN A 166 -8.47 -12.59 -1.63
C ASN A 166 -7.46 -13.59 -1.08
N PHE A 167 -7.23 -13.57 0.23
CA PHE A 167 -6.45 -14.61 0.89
C PHE A 167 -7.27 -15.88 1.10
N ARG A 168 -8.55 -15.70 1.51
CA ARG A 168 -9.63 -16.70 1.50
C ARG A 168 -10.94 -15.99 1.15
N LYS A 169 -12.06 -16.72 1.10
CA LYS A 169 -13.38 -16.13 0.86
C LYS A 169 -13.71 -15.14 1.99
N PRO A 170 -13.73 -13.83 1.74
CA PRO A 170 -13.96 -12.84 2.80
C PRO A 170 -15.44 -12.84 3.18
N PRO A 171 -15.79 -12.39 4.39
CA PRO A 171 -17.18 -12.09 4.74
C PRO A 171 -17.75 -11.02 3.82
N GLU A 172 -19.00 -11.16 3.42
CA GLU A 172 -19.69 -10.36 2.39
C GLU A 172 -20.05 -8.93 2.80
N ARG A 173 -19.58 -8.43 3.96
CA ARG A 173 -20.17 -7.28 4.65
C ARG A 173 -19.47 -5.94 4.54
N PHE A 174 -18.64 -5.67 3.53
CA PHE A 174 -18.04 -4.35 3.44
C PHE A 174 -18.42 -3.62 2.16
N SER A 175 -19.00 -2.43 2.32
CA SER A 175 -19.08 -1.48 1.22
C SER A 175 -17.68 -0.91 0.95
N GLN A 176 -17.20 -1.02 -0.27
CA GLN A 176 -15.93 -0.47 -0.74
C GLN A 176 -15.77 1.03 -0.42
N PRO A 177 -16.82 1.88 -0.54
CA PRO A 177 -16.73 3.28 -0.20
C PRO A 177 -16.33 3.55 1.25
N ALA A 178 -16.86 2.80 2.22
CA ALA A 178 -16.52 2.99 3.63
C ALA A 178 -15.05 2.65 3.92
N LEU A 179 -14.55 1.57 3.33
CA LEU A 179 -13.13 1.18 3.43
C LEU A 179 -12.21 2.26 2.88
N LEU A 180 -12.52 2.76 1.70
CA LEU A 180 -11.71 3.77 1.03
C LEU A 180 -11.74 5.11 1.73
N THR A 181 -12.92 5.51 2.21
CA THR A 181 -13.09 6.67 3.07
C THR A 181 -12.19 6.57 4.29
N TYR A 182 -12.14 5.41 4.92
CA TYR A 182 -11.30 5.19 6.10
C TYR A 182 -9.80 5.19 5.77
N ILE A 183 -9.39 4.55 4.68
CA ILE A 183 -7.99 4.57 4.22
C ILE A 183 -7.55 6.01 3.94
N HIS A 184 -8.35 6.78 3.23
CA HIS A 184 -8.05 8.18 2.95
C HIS A 184 -8.01 9.02 4.24
N ALA A 185 -8.91 8.81 5.19
CA ALA A 185 -8.87 9.50 6.48
C ALA A 185 -7.59 9.24 7.26
N LEU A 186 -7.07 8.02 7.20
CA LEU A 186 -5.83 7.65 7.88
C LEU A 186 -4.59 8.34 7.29
N PHE A 187 -4.55 8.47 5.97
CA PHE A 187 -3.38 9.03 5.28
C PHE A 187 -3.42 10.55 5.13
N TYR A 188 -4.60 11.11 4.93
CA TYR A 188 -4.76 12.53 4.60
C TYR A 188 -5.37 13.37 5.75
N GLY A 189 -5.80 12.70 6.82
CA GLY A 189 -6.50 13.34 7.94
C GLY A 189 -7.96 13.71 7.64
N PRO A 190 -8.74 13.97 8.70
CA PRO A 190 -10.18 14.20 8.57
C PRO A 190 -10.53 15.47 7.77
N GLU A 191 -9.71 16.50 7.77
CA GLU A 191 -9.99 17.74 7.04
C GLU A 191 -9.89 17.59 5.52
N ALA A 192 -8.86 16.88 5.03
CA ALA A 192 -8.72 16.59 3.60
C ALA A 192 -9.88 15.73 3.09
N MET A 193 -10.38 14.82 3.93
CA MET A 193 -11.51 13.98 3.62
C MET A 193 -12.82 14.75 3.48
N HIS A 194 -13.11 15.66 4.41
CA HIS A 194 -14.36 16.44 4.40
C HIS A 194 -14.47 17.40 3.23
N ARG A 195 -13.37 18.07 2.87
CA ARG A 195 -13.41 19.11 1.83
C ARG A 195 -13.42 18.58 0.41
N HIS A 196 -12.72 17.47 0.14
CA HIS A 196 -12.41 17.09 -1.25
C HIS A 196 -12.88 15.69 -1.66
N LEU A 197 -12.96 14.74 -0.78
CA LEU A 197 -13.27 13.34 -1.10
C LEU A 197 -14.75 13.00 -0.87
N LEU A 198 -15.35 13.40 0.23
CA LEU A 198 -16.76 13.08 0.54
C LEU A 198 -17.76 13.56 -0.53
N PRO A 199 -17.66 14.78 -1.08
CA PRO A 199 -18.56 15.20 -2.14
C PRO A 199 -18.42 14.36 -3.42
N ARG A 200 -17.19 13.89 -3.72
CA ARG A 200 -16.90 13.06 -4.89
C ARG A 200 -17.27 11.61 -4.66
N LEU A 201 -17.06 11.08 -3.46
CA LEU A 201 -17.53 9.74 -3.08
C LEU A 201 -19.04 9.58 -3.17
N LYS A 202 -19.82 10.58 -2.80
CA LYS A 202 -21.28 10.60 -2.97
C LYS A 202 -21.71 10.43 -4.43
N HIS A 203 -20.92 10.93 -5.36
CA HIS A 203 -21.16 10.79 -6.79
C HIS A 203 -20.87 9.35 -7.27
N PHE A 204 -19.82 8.72 -6.77
CA PHE A 204 -19.45 7.34 -7.14
C PHE A 204 -20.38 6.29 -6.52
N VAL A 205 -20.85 6.49 -5.29
CA VAL A 205 -21.80 5.58 -4.60
C VAL A 205 -23.15 5.52 -5.33
N ARG A 206 -23.54 6.58 -6.04
CA ARG A 206 -24.76 6.60 -6.86
C ARG A 206 -24.65 5.80 -8.17
N LEU A 207 -23.44 5.48 -8.62
CA LEU A 207 -23.20 4.76 -9.89
C LEU A 207 -23.12 3.23 -9.70
N GLU A 208 -23.07 2.73 -8.46
CA GLU A 208 -23.02 1.29 -8.15
C GLU A 208 -24.31 0.77 -7.47
N ALA A 209 -25.29 1.61 -7.24
CA ALA A 209 -26.62 1.25 -6.75
C ALA A 209 -27.62 1.18 -7.89
#